data_8d931a789404f58b112bc20adece2079
#
_entry.id   8d931a789404f58b112bc20adece2079
#
_cell.length_a   1.000
_cell.length_b   1.000
_cell.length_c   1.000
_cell.angle_alpha   90.00
_cell.angle_beta   90.00
_cell.angle_gamma   90.00
#
_symmetry.space_group_name_H-M   'P 1'
#
loop_
_entity.id
_entity.type
_entity.pdbx_description
1 polymer ?
#
loop_
_entity_poly.entity_id
_entity_poly.type
_entity_poly.pdbx_seq_one_letter_code
_entity_poly.pdbx_strand_id
1 'polypeptide(L)'
;EQNEGLVSRRMLDAMMDIYWGVITPVQALMMLIGHAPPAPKTMVQDVQKVLVDEEKVMNLQDLKFMERVIKLYKDYEHGKLKTVPGKEIDELLVESKKFDNKMKEIRKKLEDKLIIHDAERSYSEVFDLLEKIFGKKSVAELLKDVDKELIGKGKLPPRFARPLKEIVSMKTKVKLGKVTQLEMTALRRDATELIRELLNYAQRTDLVMTEKGVLQISFGDKKGELALTDDGAFFVEAGRVMKIENNKFNLSDKMALERAITSTKDKTQLTLSSDVLETLHKELGKFSISF
;
A
#
# COMPACT_ATOMS: atom_id res chain seq x y z
N GLU A 1 -28.79 -44.65 -35.38
CA GLU A 1 -29.34 -43.31 -34.98
C GLU A 1 -29.29 -43.07 -33.47
N GLN A 2 -29.85 -44.00 -32.60
CA GLN A 2 -29.81 -43.78 -31.14
C GLN A 2 -28.38 -43.83 -30.55
N ASN A 3 -27.53 -44.75 -31.01
CA ASN A 3 -26.14 -44.87 -30.57
C ASN A 3 -25.25 -43.70 -31.07
N GLU A 4 -25.49 -43.21 -32.28
CA GLU A 4 -24.77 -42.08 -32.86
C GLU A 4 -25.07 -40.79 -32.09
N GLY A 5 -26.35 -40.58 -31.69
CA GLY A 5 -26.73 -39.44 -30.87
C GLY A 5 -26.12 -39.46 -29.46
N LEU A 6 -25.97 -40.64 -28.85
CA LEU A 6 -25.31 -40.81 -27.54
C LEU A 6 -23.81 -40.55 -27.59
N VAL A 7 -23.12 -41.03 -28.63
CA VAL A 7 -21.71 -40.83 -28.86
C VAL A 7 -21.44 -39.34 -29.07
N SER A 8 -22.22 -38.68 -29.94
CA SER A 8 -22.11 -37.25 -30.22
C SER A 8 -22.28 -36.38 -28.95
N ARG A 9 -23.23 -36.75 -28.09
CA ARG A 9 -23.49 -36.03 -26.82
C ARG A 9 -22.35 -36.18 -25.83
N ARG A 10 -21.78 -37.39 -25.66
CA ARG A 10 -20.62 -37.63 -24.80
C ARG A 10 -19.37 -36.91 -25.30
N MET A 11 -19.20 -36.78 -26.61
CA MET A 11 -18.11 -36.00 -27.20
C MET A 11 -18.25 -34.52 -26.90
N LEU A 12 -19.47 -33.97 -26.99
CA LEU A 12 -19.75 -32.59 -26.63
C LEU A 12 -19.39 -32.31 -25.17
N ASP A 13 -19.90 -33.18 -24.26
CA ASP A 13 -19.64 -33.04 -22.83
C ASP A 13 -18.13 -33.06 -22.55
N ALA A 14 -17.38 -33.99 -23.16
CA ALA A 14 -15.91 -34.05 -23.03
C ALA A 14 -15.20 -32.78 -23.58
N MET A 15 -15.66 -32.26 -24.71
CA MET A 15 -15.08 -31.01 -25.27
C MET A 15 -15.37 -29.79 -24.39
N MET A 16 -16.57 -29.73 -23.83
CA MET A 16 -16.94 -28.67 -22.85
C MET A 16 -16.08 -28.76 -21.59
N ASP A 17 -15.90 -29.96 -21.05
CA ASP A 17 -15.07 -30.20 -19.87
C ASP A 17 -13.62 -29.82 -20.11
N ILE A 18 -13.04 -30.16 -21.28
CA ILE A 18 -11.68 -29.77 -21.68
C ILE A 18 -11.59 -28.24 -21.80
N TYR A 19 -12.54 -27.61 -22.49
CA TYR A 19 -12.54 -26.16 -22.69
C TYR A 19 -12.58 -25.42 -21.35
N TRP A 20 -13.53 -25.72 -20.49
CA TRP A 20 -13.62 -25.06 -19.18
C TRP A 20 -12.47 -25.44 -18.26
N GLY A 21 -11.97 -26.67 -18.35
CA GLY A 21 -10.80 -27.12 -17.62
C GLY A 21 -9.50 -26.37 -17.98
N VAL A 22 -9.42 -25.84 -19.19
CA VAL A 22 -8.29 -25.03 -19.67
C VAL A 22 -8.49 -23.54 -19.38
N ILE A 23 -9.70 -23.02 -19.62
CA ILE A 23 -9.98 -21.57 -19.54
C ILE A 23 -10.09 -21.10 -18.10
N THR A 24 -10.81 -21.83 -17.24
CA THR A 24 -11.08 -21.40 -15.86
C THR A 24 -9.80 -21.20 -15.03
N PRO A 25 -8.81 -22.11 -15.03
CA PRO A 25 -7.57 -21.88 -14.30
C PRO A 25 -6.80 -20.64 -14.79
N VAL A 26 -6.78 -20.40 -16.10
CA VAL A 26 -6.10 -19.24 -16.68
C VAL A 26 -6.77 -17.94 -16.28
N GLN A 27 -8.12 -17.88 -16.33
CA GLN A 27 -8.86 -16.72 -15.83
C GLN A 27 -8.58 -16.47 -14.34
N ALA A 28 -8.54 -17.54 -13.55
CA ALA A 28 -8.20 -17.44 -12.13
C ALA A 28 -6.78 -16.88 -11.88
N LEU A 29 -5.80 -17.25 -12.71
CA LEU A 29 -4.44 -16.69 -12.64
C LEU A 29 -4.43 -15.19 -12.98
N MET A 30 -5.14 -14.78 -14.02
CA MET A 30 -5.28 -13.37 -14.39
C MET A 30 -5.90 -12.55 -13.26
N MET A 31 -6.97 -13.06 -12.64
CA MET A 31 -7.62 -12.40 -11.50
C MET A 31 -6.72 -12.34 -10.26
N LEU A 32 -5.92 -13.38 -10.02
CA LEU A 32 -4.98 -13.44 -8.89
C LEU A 32 -3.97 -12.28 -8.93
N ILE A 33 -3.53 -11.89 -10.12
CA ILE A 33 -2.58 -10.78 -10.32
C ILE A 33 -3.25 -9.43 -10.60
N GLY A 34 -4.57 -9.33 -10.35
CA GLY A 34 -5.34 -8.09 -10.40
C GLY A 34 -5.86 -7.69 -11.79
N HIS A 35 -5.79 -8.57 -12.79
CA HIS A 35 -6.40 -8.35 -14.10
C HIS A 35 -7.86 -8.83 -14.12
N ALA A 36 -8.69 -8.18 -14.92
CA ALA A 36 -10.04 -8.69 -15.21
C ALA A 36 -9.95 -10.04 -15.95
N PRO A 37 -10.92 -10.98 -15.72
CA PRO A 37 -10.94 -12.23 -16.47
C PRO A 37 -11.08 -11.91 -17.96
N PRO A 38 -10.16 -12.41 -18.82
CA PRO A 38 -10.19 -12.09 -20.23
C PRO A 38 -11.42 -12.65 -20.92
N ALA A 39 -11.97 -11.89 -21.88
CA ALA A 39 -13.09 -12.35 -22.69
C ALA A 39 -12.63 -13.42 -23.68
N PRO A 40 -13.53 -14.38 -24.08
CA PRO A 40 -13.15 -15.45 -25.00
C PRO A 40 -12.56 -14.99 -26.34
N LYS A 41 -12.87 -13.77 -26.78
CA LYS A 41 -12.34 -13.21 -28.04
C LYS A 41 -10.91 -12.71 -27.94
N THR A 42 -10.51 -12.17 -26.79
CA THR A 42 -9.21 -11.56 -26.54
C THR A 42 -8.30 -12.42 -25.67
N MET A 43 -8.82 -13.56 -25.19
CA MET A 43 -8.17 -14.41 -24.19
C MET A 43 -6.72 -14.75 -24.54
N VAL A 44 -6.47 -15.21 -25.76
CA VAL A 44 -5.11 -15.62 -26.19
C VAL A 44 -4.15 -14.44 -26.13
N GLN A 45 -4.59 -13.27 -26.63
CA GLN A 45 -3.77 -12.05 -26.67
C GLN A 45 -3.51 -11.50 -25.26
N ASP A 46 -4.55 -11.46 -24.42
CA ASP A 46 -4.44 -10.96 -23.05
C ASP A 46 -3.52 -11.86 -22.22
N VAL A 47 -3.69 -13.18 -22.34
CA VAL A 47 -2.85 -14.17 -21.65
C VAL A 47 -1.40 -14.12 -22.14
N GLN A 48 -1.17 -13.99 -23.45
CA GLN A 48 0.17 -13.84 -23.99
C GLN A 48 0.85 -12.62 -23.39
N LYS A 49 0.19 -11.47 -23.47
CA LYS A 49 0.73 -10.21 -22.96
C LYS A 49 1.09 -10.31 -21.46
N VAL A 50 0.17 -10.80 -20.65
CA VAL A 50 0.31 -10.76 -19.19
C VAL A 50 1.13 -11.94 -18.67
N LEU A 51 0.75 -13.19 -18.96
CA LEU A 51 1.37 -14.37 -18.33
C LEU A 51 2.66 -14.80 -19.04
N VAL A 52 2.81 -14.52 -20.36
CA VAL A 52 4.00 -14.90 -21.12
C VAL A 52 5.02 -13.76 -21.17
N ASP A 53 4.61 -12.56 -21.57
CA ASP A 53 5.53 -11.47 -21.87
C ASP A 53 5.90 -10.65 -20.62
N GLU A 54 4.91 -10.29 -19.78
CA GLU A 54 5.10 -9.47 -18.59
C GLU A 54 5.54 -10.30 -17.38
N GLU A 55 4.72 -11.25 -16.94
CA GLU A 55 4.98 -12.08 -15.75
C GLU A 55 5.96 -13.22 -15.99
N LYS A 56 6.11 -13.67 -17.24
CA LYS A 56 7.03 -14.74 -17.69
C LYS A 56 6.86 -16.07 -16.93
N VAL A 57 5.62 -16.39 -16.57
CA VAL A 57 5.27 -17.60 -15.79
C VAL A 57 4.71 -18.70 -16.68
N MET A 58 4.18 -18.37 -17.85
CA MET A 58 3.62 -19.29 -18.85
C MET A 58 4.49 -19.33 -20.09
N ASN A 59 4.66 -20.50 -20.70
CA ASN A 59 5.44 -20.62 -21.94
C ASN A 59 4.54 -20.61 -23.19
N LEU A 60 5.15 -20.43 -24.36
CA LEU A 60 4.44 -20.40 -25.63
C LEU A 60 3.77 -21.74 -26.00
N GLN A 61 4.26 -22.88 -25.48
CA GLN A 61 3.64 -24.17 -25.75
C GLN A 61 2.30 -24.29 -25.04
N ASP A 62 2.23 -23.83 -23.79
CA ASP A 62 0.97 -23.80 -23.02
C ASP A 62 -0.04 -22.85 -23.66
N LEU A 63 0.42 -21.69 -24.14
CA LEU A 63 -0.41 -20.75 -24.87
C LEU A 63 -0.98 -21.36 -26.16
N LYS A 64 -0.16 -22.07 -26.95
CA LYS A 64 -0.60 -22.77 -28.18
C LYS A 64 -1.60 -23.88 -27.86
N PHE A 65 -1.40 -24.63 -26.77
CA PHE A 65 -2.37 -25.64 -26.35
C PHE A 65 -3.73 -24.99 -26.01
N MET A 66 -3.71 -23.91 -25.23
CA MET A 66 -4.94 -23.16 -24.91
C MET A 66 -5.61 -22.63 -26.18
N GLU A 67 -4.87 -22.05 -27.11
CA GLU A 67 -5.38 -21.57 -28.40
C GLU A 67 -6.04 -22.70 -29.21
N ARG A 68 -5.39 -23.87 -29.28
CA ARG A 68 -5.92 -25.08 -29.94
C ARG A 68 -7.28 -25.50 -29.35
N VAL A 69 -7.37 -25.54 -28.03
CA VAL A 69 -8.61 -25.91 -27.32
C VAL A 69 -9.71 -24.89 -27.59
N ILE A 70 -9.42 -23.59 -27.51
CA ILE A 70 -10.39 -22.52 -27.81
C ILE A 70 -10.89 -22.62 -29.26
N LYS A 71 -9.99 -22.84 -30.22
CA LYS A 71 -10.33 -22.96 -31.64
C LYS A 71 -11.22 -24.17 -31.89
N LEU A 72 -10.85 -25.33 -31.36
CA LEU A 72 -11.61 -26.57 -31.50
C LEU A 72 -13.03 -26.44 -30.95
N TYR A 73 -13.18 -25.85 -29.75
CA TYR A 73 -14.48 -25.60 -29.14
C TYR A 73 -15.32 -24.63 -30.00
N LYS A 74 -14.75 -23.52 -30.48
CA LYS A 74 -15.44 -22.57 -31.36
C LYS A 74 -15.86 -23.17 -32.69
N ASP A 75 -14.99 -23.98 -33.31
CA ASP A 75 -15.31 -24.64 -34.60
C ASP A 75 -16.43 -25.67 -34.42
N TYR A 76 -16.48 -26.32 -33.27
CA TYR A 76 -17.60 -27.18 -32.91
C TYR A 76 -18.88 -26.37 -32.65
N GLU A 77 -18.84 -25.34 -31.80
CA GLU A 77 -19.98 -24.47 -31.46
C GLU A 77 -20.62 -23.83 -32.71
N HIS A 78 -19.80 -23.44 -33.66
CA HIS A 78 -20.26 -22.85 -34.93
C HIS A 78 -20.64 -23.87 -36.01
N GLY A 79 -20.67 -25.17 -35.67
CA GLY A 79 -21.09 -26.23 -36.60
C GLY A 79 -20.11 -26.48 -37.76
N LYS A 80 -18.90 -25.92 -37.71
CA LYS A 80 -17.83 -26.17 -38.70
C LYS A 80 -17.24 -27.56 -38.51
N LEU A 81 -17.25 -28.05 -37.29
CA LEU A 81 -16.75 -29.38 -36.95
C LEU A 81 -17.94 -30.20 -36.43
N LYS A 82 -18.31 -31.25 -37.18
CA LYS A 82 -19.45 -32.14 -36.84
C LYS A 82 -19.08 -33.19 -35.80
N THR A 83 -17.85 -33.67 -35.87
CA THR A 83 -17.33 -34.73 -34.97
C THR A 83 -15.82 -34.52 -34.78
N VAL A 84 -15.33 -34.83 -33.56
CA VAL A 84 -13.90 -34.88 -33.23
C VAL A 84 -13.53 -36.36 -33.10
N PRO A 85 -12.44 -36.82 -33.70
CA PRO A 85 -12.02 -38.23 -33.54
C PRO A 85 -11.77 -38.58 -32.08
N GLY A 86 -12.27 -39.72 -31.58
CA GLY A 86 -12.12 -40.12 -30.18
C GLY A 86 -10.65 -40.10 -29.71
N LYS A 87 -9.71 -40.51 -30.58
CA LYS A 87 -8.28 -40.41 -30.31
C LYS A 87 -7.83 -39.01 -30.00
N GLU A 88 -8.31 -38.01 -30.74
CA GLU A 88 -7.99 -36.61 -30.50
C GLU A 88 -8.53 -36.10 -29.16
N ILE A 89 -9.73 -36.56 -28.76
CA ILE A 89 -10.29 -36.25 -27.44
C ILE A 89 -9.43 -36.85 -26.33
N ASP A 90 -9.01 -38.11 -26.48
CA ASP A 90 -8.14 -38.75 -25.50
C ASP A 90 -6.79 -38.03 -25.34
N GLU A 91 -6.19 -37.62 -26.45
CA GLU A 91 -4.96 -36.80 -26.45
C GLU A 91 -5.17 -35.46 -25.74
N LEU A 92 -6.27 -34.75 -26.06
CA LEU A 92 -6.63 -33.48 -25.41
C LEU A 92 -6.88 -33.63 -23.92
N LEU A 93 -7.52 -34.71 -23.48
CA LEU A 93 -7.71 -34.99 -22.05
C LEU A 93 -6.42 -35.21 -21.31
N VAL A 94 -5.45 -35.91 -21.90
CA VAL A 94 -4.12 -36.10 -21.32
C VAL A 94 -3.35 -34.78 -21.26
N GLU A 95 -3.38 -34.00 -22.33
CA GLU A 95 -2.73 -32.68 -22.38
C GLU A 95 -3.40 -31.69 -21.39
N SER A 96 -4.73 -31.69 -21.28
CA SER A 96 -5.49 -30.86 -20.34
C SER A 96 -5.11 -31.14 -18.88
N LYS A 97 -4.90 -32.40 -18.50
CA LYS A 97 -4.42 -32.77 -17.15
C LYS A 97 -3.02 -32.23 -16.87
N LYS A 98 -2.11 -32.31 -17.86
CA LYS A 98 -0.76 -31.76 -17.74
C LYS A 98 -0.82 -30.24 -17.61
N PHE A 99 -1.68 -29.61 -18.41
CA PHE A 99 -1.90 -28.16 -18.38
C PHE A 99 -2.46 -27.71 -17.00
N ASP A 100 -3.46 -28.39 -16.46
CA ASP A 100 -4.02 -28.09 -15.14
C ASP A 100 -2.96 -28.16 -14.02
N ASN A 101 -2.15 -29.21 -14.01
CA ASN A 101 -1.06 -29.34 -13.04
C ASN A 101 -0.07 -28.16 -13.16
N LYS A 102 0.23 -27.75 -14.39
CA LYS A 102 1.12 -26.62 -14.62
C LYS A 102 0.50 -25.30 -14.19
N MET A 103 -0.80 -25.09 -14.40
CA MET A 103 -1.51 -23.91 -13.90
C MET A 103 -1.49 -23.85 -12.36
N LYS A 104 -1.58 -24.99 -11.68
CA LYS A 104 -1.42 -25.08 -10.21
C LYS A 104 -0.02 -24.67 -9.75
N GLU A 105 1.02 -25.09 -10.48
CA GLU A 105 2.41 -24.67 -10.19
C GLU A 105 2.62 -23.17 -10.42
N ILE A 106 2.09 -22.64 -11.54
CA ILE A 106 2.14 -21.20 -11.85
C ILE A 106 1.41 -20.41 -10.77
N ARG A 107 0.23 -20.86 -10.36
CA ARG A 107 -0.54 -20.26 -9.29
C ARG A 107 0.29 -20.13 -8.01
N LYS A 108 0.93 -21.22 -7.59
CA LYS A 108 1.79 -21.20 -6.40
C LYS A 108 2.93 -20.19 -6.52
N LYS A 109 3.61 -20.15 -7.67
CA LYS A 109 4.69 -19.17 -7.93
C LYS A 109 4.20 -17.73 -7.86
N LEU A 110 3.02 -17.45 -8.41
CA LEU A 110 2.42 -16.12 -8.35
C LEU A 110 1.99 -15.74 -6.92
N GLU A 111 1.39 -16.68 -6.18
CA GLU A 111 1.03 -16.48 -4.77
C GLU A 111 2.28 -16.16 -3.92
N ASP A 112 3.37 -16.92 -4.11
CA ASP A 112 4.64 -16.68 -3.41
C ASP A 112 5.22 -15.28 -3.77
N LYS A 113 5.18 -14.90 -5.06
CA LYS A 113 5.64 -13.59 -5.54
C LYS A 113 4.81 -12.44 -4.93
N LEU A 114 3.49 -12.61 -4.85
CA LEU A 114 2.59 -11.63 -4.23
C LEU A 114 2.85 -11.49 -2.73
N ILE A 115 3.09 -12.59 -2.02
CA ILE A 115 3.44 -12.57 -0.58
C ILE A 115 4.72 -11.76 -0.35
N ILE A 116 5.75 -11.95 -1.19
CA ILE A 116 7.01 -11.19 -1.10
C ILE A 116 6.75 -9.70 -1.31
N HIS A 117 6.07 -9.36 -2.40
CA HIS A 117 5.77 -7.98 -2.75
C HIS A 117 4.98 -7.25 -1.67
N ASP A 118 3.96 -7.90 -1.12
CA ASP A 118 3.13 -7.31 -0.06
C ASP A 118 3.87 -7.11 1.25
N ALA A 119 4.77 -8.03 1.60
CA ALA A 119 5.60 -7.89 2.79
C ALA A 119 6.59 -6.72 2.64
N GLU A 120 7.21 -6.58 1.46
CA GLU A 120 8.12 -5.48 1.16
C GLU A 120 7.39 -4.14 1.15
N ARG A 121 6.21 -4.10 0.55
CA ARG A 121 5.37 -2.90 0.50
C ARG A 121 4.93 -2.47 1.91
N SER A 122 4.40 -3.40 2.72
CA SER A 122 3.98 -3.09 4.09
C SER A 122 5.15 -2.59 4.94
N TYR A 123 6.33 -3.18 4.76
CA TYR A 123 7.54 -2.72 5.42
C TYR A 123 7.91 -1.30 4.99
N SER A 124 8.01 -1.04 3.68
CA SER A 124 8.39 0.27 3.14
C SER A 124 7.43 1.36 3.60
N GLU A 125 6.12 1.17 3.42
CA GLU A 125 5.10 2.16 3.80
C GLU A 125 5.17 2.55 5.28
N VAL A 126 5.38 1.58 6.18
CA VAL A 126 5.50 1.84 7.62
C VAL A 126 6.80 2.57 7.95
N PHE A 127 7.94 2.11 7.42
CA PHE A 127 9.24 2.70 7.75
C PHE A 127 9.46 4.05 7.09
N ASP A 128 8.94 4.29 5.89
CA ASP A 128 8.95 5.61 5.25
C ASP A 128 8.18 6.66 6.08
N LEU A 129 7.06 6.25 6.71
CA LEU A 129 6.33 7.12 7.63
C LEU A 129 7.10 7.36 8.92
N LEU A 130 7.73 6.32 9.49
CA LEU A 130 8.55 6.46 10.69
C LEU A 130 9.77 7.37 10.45
N GLU A 131 10.41 7.26 9.28
CA GLU A 131 11.51 8.15 8.88
C GLU A 131 11.04 9.60 8.68
N LYS A 132 9.82 9.82 8.20
CA LYS A 132 9.23 11.16 8.14
C LYS A 132 8.99 11.76 9.52
N ILE A 133 8.56 10.94 10.50
CA ILE A 133 8.25 11.38 11.86
C ILE A 133 9.54 11.61 12.69
N PHE A 134 10.51 10.72 12.59
CA PHE A 134 11.69 10.70 13.47
C PHE A 134 13.01 11.04 12.78
N GLY A 135 12.98 11.29 11.45
CA GLY A 135 14.19 11.42 10.63
C GLY A 135 14.80 10.07 10.25
N LYS A 136 15.78 10.11 9.35
CA LYS A 136 16.49 8.91 8.88
C LYS A 136 17.33 8.31 10.00
N LYS A 137 16.98 7.12 10.45
CA LYS A 137 17.62 6.35 11.52
C LYS A 137 17.65 4.87 11.19
N SER A 138 18.41 4.09 11.95
CA SER A 138 18.37 2.64 11.84
C SER A 138 17.03 2.09 12.31
N VAL A 139 16.63 0.92 11.79
CA VAL A 139 15.38 0.26 12.19
C VAL A 139 15.28 0.05 13.70
N ALA A 140 16.40 -0.31 14.34
CA ALA A 140 16.44 -0.52 15.79
C ALA A 140 16.21 0.80 16.58
N GLU A 141 16.71 1.91 16.09
CA GLU A 141 16.48 3.24 16.69
C GLU A 141 15.03 3.69 16.48
N LEU A 142 14.50 3.54 15.25
CA LEU A 142 13.09 3.85 14.97
C LEU A 142 12.12 3.06 15.86
N LEU A 143 12.39 1.76 16.09
CA LEU A 143 11.59 0.95 17.01
C LEU A 143 11.64 1.47 18.45
N LYS A 144 12.82 1.87 18.92
CA LYS A 144 12.97 2.49 20.25
C LYS A 144 12.25 3.83 20.37
N ASP A 145 12.33 4.65 19.32
CA ASP A 145 11.64 5.95 19.29
C ASP A 145 10.13 5.77 19.29
N VAL A 146 9.58 4.80 18.55
CA VAL A 146 8.16 4.46 18.62
C VAL A 146 7.75 4.03 20.01
N ASP A 147 8.50 3.13 20.65
CA ASP A 147 8.19 2.66 21.99
C ASP A 147 8.23 3.82 23.01
N LYS A 148 9.23 4.68 22.95
CA LYS A 148 9.43 5.77 23.92
C LYS A 148 8.53 6.97 23.64
N GLU A 149 8.50 7.46 22.40
CA GLU A 149 7.89 8.75 22.06
C GLU A 149 6.42 8.64 21.65
N LEU A 150 5.99 7.48 21.09
CA LEU A 150 4.61 7.30 20.69
C LEU A 150 3.83 6.42 21.67
N ILE A 151 4.30 5.22 21.97
CA ILE A 151 3.59 4.29 22.84
C ILE A 151 3.71 4.74 24.32
N GLY A 152 4.93 5.04 24.77
CA GLY A 152 5.20 5.47 26.15
C GLY A 152 4.51 6.78 26.53
N LYS A 153 4.28 7.67 25.55
CA LYS A 153 3.54 8.92 25.74
C LYS A 153 2.04 8.82 25.40
N GLY A 154 1.52 7.63 25.16
CA GLY A 154 0.10 7.40 24.87
C GLY A 154 -0.41 7.95 23.52
N LYS A 155 0.51 8.31 22.61
CA LYS A 155 0.20 8.85 21.27
C LYS A 155 -0.17 7.75 20.29
N LEU A 156 0.35 6.54 20.50
CA LEU A 156 0.04 5.32 19.74
C LEU A 156 -0.40 4.23 20.72
N PRO A 157 -1.51 3.53 20.48
CA PRO A 157 -1.95 2.43 21.34
C PRO A 157 -0.89 1.32 21.46
N PRO A 158 -0.66 0.75 22.67
CA PRO A 158 0.36 -0.29 22.90
C PRO A 158 0.18 -1.55 22.05
N ARG A 159 -1.05 -1.82 21.59
CA ARG A 159 -1.36 -2.96 20.71
C ARG A 159 -0.54 -2.96 19.41
N PHE A 160 -0.02 -1.81 18.97
CA PHE A 160 0.77 -1.70 17.73
C PHE A 160 2.25 -2.07 17.88
N ALA A 161 2.75 -2.24 19.10
CA ALA A 161 4.13 -2.68 19.33
C ALA A 161 4.42 -4.07 18.72
N ARG A 162 3.46 -5.00 18.81
CA ARG A 162 3.58 -6.34 18.25
C ARG A 162 3.54 -6.35 16.71
N PRO A 163 2.53 -5.77 16.03
CA PRO A 163 2.51 -5.66 14.58
C PRO A 163 3.78 -5.04 13.99
N LEU A 164 4.31 -3.99 14.61
CA LEU A 164 5.54 -3.36 14.15
C LEU A 164 6.74 -4.32 14.15
N LYS A 165 6.90 -5.11 15.21
CA LYS A 165 7.95 -6.16 15.28
C LYS A 165 7.70 -7.28 14.27
N GLU A 166 6.45 -7.65 14.05
CA GLU A 166 6.06 -8.67 13.06
C GLU A 166 6.38 -8.21 11.64
N ILE A 167 6.12 -6.94 11.27
CA ILE A 167 6.47 -6.36 9.97
C ILE A 167 8.00 -6.48 9.73
N VAL A 168 8.82 -6.16 10.72
CA VAL A 168 10.29 -6.30 10.62
C VAL A 168 10.70 -7.76 10.44
N SER A 169 10.14 -8.66 11.22
CA SER A 169 10.47 -10.09 11.16
C SER A 169 9.99 -10.73 9.86
N MET A 170 8.88 -10.25 9.30
CA MET A 170 8.27 -10.80 8.11
C MET A 170 9.19 -10.67 6.89
N LYS A 171 9.91 -9.57 6.74
CA LYS A 171 10.90 -9.37 5.67
C LYS A 171 11.95 -10.51 5.62
N THR A 172 12.33 -11.05 6.77
CA THR A 172 13.27 -12.18 6.85
C THR A 172 12.56 -13.51 6.61
N LYS A 173 11.37 -13.72 7.20
CA LYS A 173 10.59 -14.95 7.06
C LYS A 173 10.17 -15.21 5.61
N VAL A 174 9.78 -14.16 4.88
CA VAL A 174 9.39 -14.24 3.48
C VAL A 174 10.54 -14.73 2.61
N LYS A 175 11.76 -14.21 2.83
CA LYS A 175 12.95 -14.66 2.10
C LYS A 175 13.28 -16.14 2.35
N LEU A 176 12.84 -16.68 3.48
CA LEU A 176 13.02 -18.10 3.85
C LEU A 176 11.85 -18.99 3.37
N GLY A 177 10.86 -18.44 2.67
CA GLY A 177 9.67 -19.19 2.23
C GLY A 177 8.79 -19.72 3.38
N LYS A 178 8.85 -19.10 4.56
CA LYS A 178 8.17 -19.57 5.80
C LYS A 178 6.93 -18.75 6.15
N VAL A 179 6.26 -18.16 5.15
CA VAL A 179 5.07 -17.32 5.37
C VAL A 179 3.88 -17.94 4.66
N THR A 180 2.80 -18.09 5.38
CA THR A 180 1.53 -18.56 4.83
C THR A 180 0.67 -17.36 4.35
N GLN A 181 -0.26 -17.63 3.44
CA GLN A 181 -1.23 -16.63 2.97
C GLN A 181 -2.07 -16.04 4.12
N LEU A 182 -2.38 -16.85 5.12
CA LEU A 182 -3.14 -16.41 6.30
C LEU A 182 -2.36 -15.42 7.14
N GLU A 183 -1.08 -15.71 7.41
CA GLU A 183 -0.18 -14.81 8.14
C GLU A 183 0.00 -13.49 7.39
N MET A 184 0.12 -13.54 6.05
CA MET A 184 0.24 -12.34 5.25
C MET A 184 -1.02 -11.48 5.27
N THR A 185 -2.20 -12.10 5.23
CA THR A 185 -3.48 -11.39 5.34
C THR A 185 -3.63 -10.68 6.68
N ALA A 186 -3.26 -11.34 7.77
CA ALA A 186 -3.25 -10.74 9.11
C ALA A 186 -2.28 -9.56 9.19
N LEU A 187 -1.06 -9.74 8.67
CA LEU A 187 -0.05 -8.68 8.65
C LEU A 187 -0.50 -7.45 7.86
N ARG A 188 -1.12 -7.64 6.68
CA ARG A 188 -1.66 -6.52 5.87
C ARG A 188 -2.69 -5.71 6.66
N ARG A 189 -3.62 -6.37 7.32
CA ARG A 189 -4.64 -5.69 8.13
C ARG A 189 -3.98 -4.87 9.22
N ASP A 190 -3.07 -5.46 9.97
CA ASP A 190 -2.40 -4.83 11.10
C ASP A 190 -1.48 -3.69 10.63
N ALA A 191 -0.78 -3.86 9.50
CA ALA A 191 0.01 -2.81 8.86
C ALA A 191 -0.87 -1.64 8.39
N THR A 192 -2.02 -1.91 7.79
CA THR A 192 -2.97 -0.86 7.34
C THR A 192 -3.49 -0.05 8.52
N GLU A 193 -3.83 -0.70 9.64
CA GLU A 193 -4.26 0.00 10.85
C GLU A 193 -3.11 0.85 11.43
N LEU A 194 -1.90 0.31 11.49
CA LEU A 194 -0.72 1.02 11.97
C LEU A 194 -0.40 2.25 11.08
N ILE A 195 -0.41 2.08 9.76
CA ILE A 195 -0.19 3.18 8.81
C ILE A 195 -1.22 4.28 9.03
N ARG A 196 -2.49 3.94 9.18
CA ARG A 196 -3.55 4.92 9.45
C ARG A 196 -3.30 5.71 10.74
N GLU A 197 -2.90 5.04 11.83
CA GLU A 197 -2.61 5.72 13.09
C GLU A 197 -1.34 6.58 13.01
N LEU A 198 -0.30 6.12 12.30
CA LEU A 198 0.89 6.91 12.06
C LEU A 198 0.62 8.14 11.19
N LEU A 199 -0.22 8.02 10.15
CA LEU A 199 -0.67 9.15 9.35
C LEU A 199 -1.49 10.15 10.17
N ASN A 200 -2.42 9.66 10.99
CA ASN A 200 -3.19 10.51 11.91
C ASN A 200 -2.27 11.26 12.88
N TYR A 201 -1.26 10.58 13.40
CA TYR A 201 -0.25 11.21 14.26
C TYR A 201 0.56 12.26 13.51
N ALA A 202 1.10 11.92 12.33
CA ALA A 202 1.87 12.83 11.49
C ALA A 202 1.04 14.07 11.12
N GLN A 203 -0.20 13.89 10.66
CA GLN A 203 -1.11 15.01 10.33
C GLN A 203 -1.41 15.91 11.55
N ARG A 204 -1.62 15.32 12.74
CA ARG A 204 -1.80 16.12 13.96
C ARG A 204 -0.53 16.88 14.32
N THR A 205 0.63 16.32 14.04
CA THR A 205 1.93 16.95 14.29
C THR A 205 2.21 18.00 13.22
N ASP A 206 1.87 17.75 11.95
CA ASP A 206 1.98 18.71 10.86
C ASP A 206 1.01 19.90 11.02
N LEU A 207 -0.16 19.68 11.62
CA LEU A 207 -1.08 20.75 12.02
C LEU A 207 -0.51 21.64 13.13
N VAL A 208 0.40 21.10 13.93
CA VAL A 208 1.16 21.89 14.93
C VAL A 208 2.44 22.48 14.31
N MET A 209 2.97 21.84 13.26
CA MET A 209 4.15 22.27 12.50
C MET A 209 3.73 22.74 11.11
N THR A 210 3.17 23.94 11.01
CA THR A 210 3.02 24.56 9.69
C THR A 210 4.38 24.65 9.01
N GLU A 211 4.43 24.46 7.69
CA GLU A 211 5.64 24.45 6.84
C GLU A 211 6.61 25.63 7.03
N LYS A 212 6.25 26.60 7.88
CA LYS A 212 7.02 27.83 8.15
C LYS A 212 7.28 28.12 9.63
N GLY A 213 6.87 27.24 10.55
CA GLY A 213 6.98 27.55 12.01
C GLY A 213 6.12 28.75 12.45
N VAL A 214 5.10 29.11 11.67
CA VAL A 214 4.23 30.25 11.94
C VAL A 214 2.80 29.74 12.23
N LEU A 215 2.27 30.11 13.40
CA LEU A 215 0.91 29.78 13.85
C LEU A 215 0.02 31.02 13.78
N GLN A 216 -1.19 30.87 13.30
CA GLN A 216 -2.19 31.96 13.33
C GLN A 216 -2.86 32.01 14.70
N ILE A 217 -2.83 33.18 15.34
CA ILE A 217 -3.45 33.43 16.65
C ILE A 217 -4.65 34.36 16.46
N SER A 218 -5.83 33.92 16.86
CA SER A 218 -7.03 34.75 16.89
C SER A 218 -7.42 35.08 18.33
N PHE A 219 -7.58 36.37 18.66
CA PHE A 219 -7.91 36.86 20.01
C PHE A 219 -8.87 38.06 19.89
N GLY A 220 -10.02 37.96 20.50
CA GLY A 220 -11.11 38.90 20.28
C GLY A 220 -11.42 38.99 18.78
N ASP A 221 -11.49 40.24 18.26
CA ASP A 221 -11.70 40.51 16.80
C ASP A 221 -10.37 40.66 16.03
N LYS A 222 -9.24 40.34 16.65
CA LYS A 222 -7.89 40.53 16.09
C LYS A 222 -7.27 39.21 15.71
N LYS A 223 -6.33 39.30 14.75
CA LYS A 223 -5.47 38.18 14.33
C LYS A 223 -4.03 38.57 14.40
N GLY A 224 -3.19 37.64 14.80
CA GLY A 224 -1.75 37.76 14.81
C GLY A 224 -1.07 36.46 14.35
N GLU A 225 0.21 36.52 14.13
CA GLU A 225 1.04 35.39 13.72
C GLU A 225 2.08 35.11 14.80
N LEU A 226 2.24 33.86 15.21
CA LEU A 226 3.28 33.42 16.12
C LEU A 226 4.32 32.64 15.31
N ALA A 227 5.52 33.21 15.15
CA ALA A 227 6.64 32.54 14.54
C ALA A 227 7.53 31.88 15.60
N LEU A 228 7.72 30.57 15.50
CA LEU A 228 8.63 29.81 16.34
C LEU A 228 9.98 29.68 15.62
N THR A 229 11.06 29.95 16.32
CA THR A 229 12.44 29.90 15.80
C THR A 229 13.39 29.30 16.82
N ASP A 230 14.60 28.91 16.41
CA ASP A 230 15.66 28.45 17.33
C ASP A 230 16.07 29.54 18.33
N ASP A 231 15.89 30.83 17.96
CA ASP A 231 16.22 32.01 18.78
C ASP A 231 15.04 32.45 19.69
N GLY A 232 13.94 31.67 19.73
CA GLY A 232 12.73 31.95 20.55
C GLY A 232 11.49 32.17 19.70
N ALA A 233 10.44 32.68 20.33
CA ALA A 233 9.14 32.92 19.72
C ALA A 233 8.93 34.41 19.42
N PHE A 234 8.36 34.70 18.24
CA PHE A 234 8.00 36.05 17.83
C PHE A 234 6.52 36.14 17.54
N PHE A 235 5.84 37.14 18.09
CA PHE A 235 4.44 37.41 17.82
C PHE A 235 4.33 38.66 16.93
N VAL A 236 3.57 38.58 15.86
CA VAL A 236 3.35 39.64 14.88
C VAL A 236 1.88 40.02 14.86
N GLU A 237 1.57 41.28 15.17
CA GLU A 237 0.21 41.86 15.10
C GLU A 237 0.24 43.14 14.29
N ALA A 238 -0.58 43.24 13.26
CA ALA A 238 -0.70 44.48 12.44
C ALA A 238 0.64 45.10 12.02
N GLY A 239 1.64 44.27 11.68
CA GLY A 239 2.97 44.68 11.26
C GLY A 239 3.93 45.03 12.40
N ARG A 240 3.49 44.91 13.65
CA ARG A 240 4.37 45.08 14.84
C ARG A 240 4.95 43.70 15.18
N VAL A 241 6.27 43.62 15.31
CA VAL A 241 6.98 42.42 15.68
C VAL A 241 7.36 42.48 17.15
N MET A 242 6.99 41.46 17.92
CA MET A 242 7.30 41.35 19.34
C MET A 242 7.99 40.01 19.60
N LYS A 243 9.12 40.02 20.30
CA LYS A 243 9.80 38.82 20.75
C LYS A 243 9.25 38.40 22.11
N ILE A 244 9.00 37.12 22.30
CA ILE A 244 8.55 36.58 23.58
C ILE A 244 9.76 36.16 24.38
N GLU A 245 10.07 36.95 25.43
CA GLU A 245 11.17 36.68 26.34
C GLU A 245 10.77 37.03 27.79
N ASN A 246 11.17 36.19 28.75
CA ASN A 246 10.90 36.40 30.18
C ASN A 246 9.41 36.58 30.47
N ASN A 247 8.55 35.81 29.85
CA ASN A 247 7.07 35.82 30.00
C ASN A 247 6.47 37.22 29.68
N LYS A 248 7.02 37.96 28.72
CA LYS A 248 6.53 39.27 28.25
C LYS A 248 6.76 39.45 26.76
N PHE A 249 5.93 40.29 26.13
CA PHE A 249 6.17 40.79 24.79
C PHE A 249 7.16 41.93 24.81
N ASN A 250 8.29 41.73 24.18
CA ASN A 250 9.33 42.79 24.00
C ASN A 250 9.27 43.24 22.54
N LEU A 251 9.25 44.58 22.32
CA LEU A 251 9.25 45.14 20.98
C LEU A 251 10.49 44.67 20.23
N SER A 252 10.33 44.17 19.04
CA SER A 252 11.41 43.72 18.16
C SER A 252 11.23 44.29 16.76
N ASP A 253 12.19 44.08 15.90
CA ASP A 253 12.15 44.55 14.52
C ASP A 253 11.98 43.40 13.51
N LYS A 254 11.55 43.74 12.30
CA LYS A 254 11.32 42.80 11.23
C LYS A 254 12.62 42.09 10.79
N MET A 255 13.76 42.76 10.87
CA MET A 255 15.05 42.19 10.50
C MET A 255 15.53 41.14 11.51
N ALA A 256 15.17 41.30 12.81
CA ALA A 256 15.46 40.29 13.83
C ALA A 256 14.64 39.02 13.59
N LEU A 257 13.37 39.18 13.26
CA LEU A 257 12.48 38.04 12.90
C LEU A 257 13.00 37.33 11.64
N GLU A 258 13.37 38.06 10.57
CA GLU A 258 13.87 37.48 9.33
C GLU A 258 15.17 36.70 9.54
N ARG A 259 16.09 37.24 10.37
CA ARG A 259 17.31 36.54 10.76
C ARG A 259 17.02 35.27 11.54
N ALA A 260 16.14 35.34 12.53
CA ALA A 260 15.76 34.20 13.33
C ALA A 260 15.11 33.09 12.48
N ILE A 261 14.22 33.42 11.54
CA ILE A 261 13.62 32.48 10.59
C ILE A 261 14.68 31.87 9.66
N THR A 262 15.66 32.68 9.21
CA THR A 262 16.70 32.23 8.28
C THR A 262 17.74 31.35 8.98
N SER A 263 18.06 31.63 10.26
CA SER A 263 19.01 30.86 11.06
C SER A 263 18.47 29.54 11.58
N THR A 264 17.13 29.38 11.64
CA THR A 264 16.47 28.15 12.07
C THR A 264 16.73 27.01 11.09
N LYS A 265 17.61 26.09 11.48
CA LYS A 265 18.09 24.98 10.62
C LYS A 265 17.10 23.83 10.52
N ASP A 266 16.36 23.56 11.59
CA ASP A 266 15.46 22.42 11.66
C ASP A 266 14.04 22.87 12.07
N LYS A 267 13.22 23.16 11.04
CA LYS A 267 11.82 23.60 11.23
C LYS A 267 10.90 22.51 11.79
N THR A 268 11.40 21.27 11.88
CA THR A 268 10.61 20.09 12.32
C THR A 268 10.64 19.88 13.84
N GLN A 269 11.47 20.60 14.59
CA GLN A 269 11.61 20.44 16.05
C GLN A 269 11.13 21.64 16.87
N LEU A 270 10.56 22.66 16.22
CA LEU A 270 10.06 23.84 16.93
C LEU A 270 8.81 23.48 17.72
N THR A 271 8.90 23.52 19.04
CA THR A 271 7.79 23.22 19.96
C THR A 271 7.27 24.49 20.60
N LEU A 272 5.96 24.62 20.68
CA LEU A 272 5.31 25.65 21.45
C LEU A 272 5.52 25.35 22.95
N SER A 273 6.42 26.12 23.60
CA SER A 273 6.73 25.91 25.03
C SER A 273 5.61 26.41 25.93
N SER A 274 5.53 25.87 27.15
CA SER A 274 4.59 26.32 28.17
C SER A 274 4.71 27.81 28.46
N ASP A 275 5.93 28.32 28.49
CA ASP A 275 6.23 29.74 28.79
C ASP A 275 5.68 30.66 27.70
N VAL A 276 5.74 30.25 26.43
CA VAL A 276 5.15 31.01 25.31
C VAL A 276 3.61 31.00 25.43
N LEU A 277 2.99 29.86 25.75
CA LEU A 277 1.55 29.78 25.96
C LEU A 277 1.08 30.64 27.14
N GLU A 278 1.79 30.60 28.27
CA GLU A 278 1.48 31.43 29.42
C GLU A 278 1.59 32.91 29.08
N THR A 279 2.63 33.29 28.35
CA THR A 279 2.79 34.68 27.89
C THR A 279 1.66 35.12 26.99
N LEU A 280 1.27 34.28 26.03
CA LEU A 280 0.13 34.56 25.15
C LEU A 280 -1.18 34.71 25.95
N HIS A 281 -1.43 33.83 26.93
CA HIS A 281 -2.59 33.95 27.80
C HIS A 281 -2.61 35.22 28.64
N LYS A 282 -1.47 35.63 29.14
CA LYS A 282 -1.31 36.81 29.94
C LYS A 282 -1.51 38.11 29.17
N GLU A 283 -0.93 38.17 27.95
CA GLU A 283 -0.90 39.39 27.16
C GLU A 283 -2.12 39.52 26.22
N LEU A 284 -2.66 38.40 25.69
CA LEU A 284 -3.77 38.39 24.76
C LEU A 284 -5.12 37.97 25.38
N GLY A 285 -5.09 37.37 26.57
CA GLY A 285 -6.29 36.80 27.23
C GLY A 285 -6.70 35.48 26.56
N LYS A 286 -8.02 35.34 26.28
CA LYS A 286 -8.53 34.16 25.57
C LYS A 286 -8.19 34.26 24.10
N PHE A 287 -7.48 33.26 23.59
CA PHE A 287 -7.13 33.15 22.19
C PHE A 287 -7.40 31.75 21.66
N SER A 288 -7.49 31.61 20.36
CA SER A 288 -7.49 30.34 19.64
C SER A 288 -6.32 30.30 18.65
N ILE A 289 -5.73 29.11 18.50
CA ILE A 289 -4.71 28.85 17.51
C ILE A 289 -5.41 28.21 16.31
N SER A 290 -5.24 28.81 15.14
CA SER A 290 -5.69 28.25 13.88
C SER A 290 -4.51 28.06 12.95
N PHE A 291 -4.61 27.07 12.08
CA PHE A 291 -3.57 26.60 11.20
C PHE A 291 -3.87 26.99 9.75
#